data_9aa24e36c9336da92de5e86ec73d6811
#
_entry.id   9aa24e36c9336da92de5e86ec73d6811
#
_cell.length_a   1.000
_cell.length_b   1.000
_cell.length_c   1.000
_cell.angle_alpha   90.00
_cell.angle_beta   90.00
_cell.angle_gamma   90.00
#
_symmetry.space_group_name_H-M   'P 1'
#
loop_
_entity.id
_entity.type
_entity.pdbx_description
1 polymer ?
#
loop_
_entity_poly.entity_id
_entity_poly.type
_entity_poly.pdbx_seq_one_letter_code
_entity_poly.pdbx_strand_id
1 'polypeptide(L)'
;MADADRDAIAELVHRYADAVVHYDGDQWGACWDVDAHWVLGPGRDVTGRAAIVELWFKAMKMFSAVVQNVLNGEVRVDGDAASGRWYIMEHFRRANDERGILLAFYEDTYVRRDGRWFFASRQLHIQYQGPPDLSGPFQNDWSGR
;
A
#
# COMPACT_ATOMS: atom_id res chain seq x y z
N MET A 1 -19.45 -11.36 10.50
CA MET A 1 -18.90 -12.66 10.21
C MET A 1 -17.51 -12.52 9.61
N ALA A 2 -16.62 -13.43 9.97
CA ALA A 2 -15.21 -13.34 9.57
C ALA A 2 -15.01 -13.29 8.05
N ASP A 3 -15.79 -14.06 7.28
CA ASP A 3 -15.64 -14.07 5.82
C ASP A 3 -16.12 -12.76 5.19
N ALA A 4 -17.22 -12.20 5.65
CA ALA A 4 -17.69 -10.90 5.18
C ALA A 4 -16.71 -9.78 5.55
N ASP A 5 -16.08 -9.87 6.71
CA ASP A 5 -15.06 -8.90 7.12
C ASP A 5 -13.80 -9.03 6.27
N ARG A 6 -13.37 -10.25 5.95
CA ARG A 6 -12.22 -10.46 5.05
C ARG A 6 -12.51 -9.90 3.67
N ASP A 7 -13.71 -10.11 3.13
CA ASP A 7 -14.11 -9.57 1.83
C ASP A 7 -14.11 -8.04 1.86
N ALA A 8 -14.63 -7.44 2.92
CA ALA A 8 -14.65 -5.99 3.07
C ALA A 8 -13.23 -5.39 3.16
N ILE A 9 -12.33 -6.08 3.85
CA ILE A 9 -10.92 -5.66 3.94
C ILE A 9 -10.23 -5.82 2.59
N ALA A 10 -10.46 -6.93 1.87
CA ALA A 10 -9.92 -7.11 0.53
C ALA A 10 -10.39 -6.00 -0.41
N GLU A 11 -11.67 -5.65 -0.34
CA GLU A 11 -12.21 -4.53 -1.12
C GLU A 11 -11.56 -3.20 -0.75
N LEU A 12 -11.29 -2.95 0.52
CA LEU A 12 -10.55 -1.77 0.99
C LEU A 12 -9.15 -1.70 0.34
N VAL A 13 -8.44 -2.81 0.34
CA VAL A 13 -7.10 -2.92 -0.27
C VAL A 13 -7.17 -2.64 -1.78
N HIS A 14 -8.19 -3.17 -2.45
CA HIS A 14 -8.39 -2.96 -3.89
C HIS A 14 -8.75 -1.50 -4.21
N ARG A 15 -9.61 -0.86 -3.41
CA ARG A 15 -9.94 0.57 -3.58
C ARG A 15 -8.72 1.47 -3.41
N TYR A 16 -7.84 1.14 -2.50
CA TYR A 16 -6.58 1.85 -2.32
C TYR A 16 -5.73 1.81 -3.60
N ALA A 17 -5.51 0.63 -4.15
CA ALA A 17 -4.72 0.45 -5.36
C ALA A 17 -5.38 1.12 -6.58
N ASP A 18 -6.69 1.02 -6.70
CA ASP A 18 -7.46 1.68 -7.75
C ASP A 18 -7.27 3.20 -7.70
N ALA A 19 -7.33 3.77 -6.49
CA ALA A 19 -7.13 5.20 -6.28
C ALA A 19 -5.72 5.66 -6.68
N VAL A 20 -4.70 4.83 -6.46
CA VAL A 20 -3.33 5.11 -6.91
C VAL A 20 -3.29 5.24 -8.43
N VAL A 21 -3.88 4.29 -9.15
CA VAL A 21 -3.88 4.26 -10.62
C VAL A 21 -4.57 5.48 -11.21
N HIS A 22 -5.68 5.91 -10.59
CA HIS A 22 -6.50 7.03 -11.09
C HIS A 22 -6.14 8.39 -10.47
N TYR A 23 -5.13 8.44 -9.62
CA TYR A 23 -4.73 9.66 -8.91
C TYR A 23 -5.92 10.27 -8.15
N ASP A 24 -6.72 9.41 -7.53
CA ASP A 24 -7.93 9.81 -6.81
C ASP A 24 -7.64 9.98 -5.32
N GLY A 25 -7.26 11.20 -4.95
CA GLY A 25 -6.88 11.51 -3.57
C GLY A 25 -8.00 11.36 -2.56
N ASP A 26 -9.25 11.62 -2.96
CA ASP A 26 -10.40 11.47 -2.06
C ASP A 26 -10.66 10.00 -1.75
N GLN A 27 -10.68 9.14 -2.78
CA GLN A 27 -10.84 7.70 -2.60
C GLN A 27 -9.68 7.10 -1.80
N TRP A 28 -8.46 7.51 -2.10
CA TRP A 28 -7.27 7.02 -1.40
C TRP A 28 -7.29 7.43 0.08
N GLY A 29 -7.55 8.69 0.36
CA GLY A 29 -7.61 9.22 1.73
C GLY A 29 -8.71 8.58 2.56
N ALA A 30 -9.86 8.27 1.95
CA ALA A 30 -11.00 7.64 2.61
C ALA A 30 -10.71 6.21 3.08
N CYS A 31 -9.64 5.57 2.59
CA CYS A 31 -9.23 4.24 3.04
C CYS A 31 -8.59 4.26 4.43
N TRP A 32 -8.10 5.40 4.87
CA TRP A 32 -7.34 5.52 6.10
C TRP A 32 -8.20 5.91 7.30
N ASP A 33 -7.92 5.29 8.45
CA ASP A 33 -8.47 5.75 9.72
C ASP A 33 -7.93 7.15 10.06
N VAL A 34 -8.70 7.92 10.82
CA VAL A 34 -8.32 9.29 11.19
C VAL A 34 -7.00 9.32 11.97
N ASP A 35 -6.72 8.28 12.76
CA ASP A 35 -5.50 8.15 13.58
C ASP A 35 -4.47 7.20 12.97
N ALA A 36 -4.57 6.92 11.67
CA ALA A 36 -3.75 5.92 11.00
C ALA A 36 -2.25 6.27 10.98
N HIS A 37 -1.46 5.23 10.76
CA HIS A 37 0.00 5.32 10.67
C HIS A 37 0.48 4.69 9.37
N TRP A 38 1.26 5.44 8.60
CA TRP A 38 1.82 5.00 7.32
C TRP A 38 3.34 4.98 7.38
N VAL A 39 3.94 3.82 7.13
CA VAL A 39 5.38 3.62 7.16
C VAL A 39 5.88 3.26 5.76
N LEU A 40 6.65 4.15 5.16
CA LEU A 40 7.23 3.96 3.82
C LEU A 40 8.67 3.45 3.85
N GLY A 41 9.26 3.39 5.01
CA GLY A 41 10.64 2.95 5.21
C GLY A 41 11.27 3.66 6.41
N PRO A 42 12.55 3.37 6.72
CA PRO A 42 13.23 3.99 7.85
C PRO A 42 13.19 5.52 7.80
N GLY A 43 12.69 6.13 8.87
CA GLY A 43 12.59 7.60 8.96
C GLY A 43 11.48 8.21 8.09
N ARG A 44 10.64 7.40 7.46
CA ARG A 44 9.56 7.86 6.59
C ARG A 44 8.23 7.33 7.11
N ASP A 45 7.87 7.73 8.32
CA ASP A 45 6.60 7.38 8.91
C ASP A 45 5.78 8.63 9.24
N VAL A 46 4.47 8.51 9.09
CA VAL A 46 3.53 9.63 9.25
C VAL A 46 2.31 9.14 10.01
N THR A 47 1.83 9.92 10.94
CA THR A 47 0.65 9.63 11.74
C THR A 47 -0.45 10.65 11.46
N GLY A 48 -1.67 10.15 11.32
CA GLY A 48 -2.87 10.94 11.07
C GLY A 48 -3.22 11.03 9.58
N ARG A 49 -4.50 10.86 9.28
CA ARG A 49 -5.01 10.85 7.90
C ARG A 49 -4.61 12.10 7.11
N ALA A 50 -4.74 13.28 7.71
CA ALA A 50 -4.44 14.54 7.01
C ALA A 50 -2.98 14.61 6.59
N ALA A 51 -2.06 14.23 7.46
CA ALA A 51 -0.63 14.22 7.17
C ALA A 51 -0.28 13.12 6.16
N ILE A 52 -0.95 11.97 6.24
CA ILE A 52 -0.79 10.85 5.29
C ILE A 52 -1.18 11.30 3.88
N VAL A 53 -2.33 11.93 3.73
CA VAL A 53 -2.82 12.43 2.43
C VAL A 53 -1.88 13.48 1.86
N GLU A 54 -1.40 14.40 2.69
CA GLU A 54 -0.44 15.42 2.26
C GLU A 54 0.85 14.80 1.74
N LEU A 55 1.39 13.81 2.45
CA LEU A 55 2.60 13.09 2.01
C LEU A 55 2.34 12.34 0.70
N TRP A 56 1.18 11.71 0.56
CA TRP A 56 0.83 10.98 -0.66
C TRP A 56 0.82 11.89 -1.89
N PHE A 57 0.22 13.07 -1.78
CA PHE A 57 0.22 14.03 -2.90
C PHE A 57 1.64 14.45 -3.28
N LYS A 58 2.53 14.65 -2.30
CA LYS A 58 3.94 14.95 -2.57
C LYS A 58 4.63 13.78 -3.28
N ALA A 59 4.39 12.56 -2.81
CA ALA A 59 4.98 11.35 -3.40
C ALA A 59 4.49 11.14 -4.84
N MET A 60 3.21 11.35 -5.10
CA MET A 60 2.63 11.14 -6.43
C MET A 60 3.16 12.14 -7.46
N LYS A 61 3.60 13.32 -7.06
CA LYS A 61 4.24 14.28 -7.97
C LYS A 61 5.54 13.77 -8.58
N MET A 62 6.16 12.77 -7.97
CA MET A 62 7.38 12.16 -8.48
C MET A 62 7.13 11.26 -9.69
N PHE A 63 5.87 10.98 -10.01
CA PHE A 63 5.49 10.06 -11.08
C PHE A 63 4.69 10.76 -12.15
N SER A 64 4.89 10.34 -13.40
CA SER A 64 4.02 10.68 -14.53
C SER A 64 3.01 9.59 -14.84
N ALA A 65 3.27 8.36 -14.37
CA ALA A 65 2.33 7.24 -14.48
C ALA A 65 2.65 6.19 -13.41
N VAL A 66 1.62 5.64 -12.81
CA VAL A 66 1.73 4.53 -11.85
C VAL A 66 0.58 3.58 -12.06
N VAL A 67 0.89 2.30 -12.15
CA VAL A 67 -0.13 1.23 -12.10
C VAL A 67 0.23 0.32 -10.93
N GLN A 68 -0.66 0.24 -9.96
CA GLN A 68 -0.49 -0.65 -8.81
C GLN A 68 -1.47 -1.79 -8.91
N ASN A 69 -0.97 -3.01 -8.93
CA ASN A 69 -1.77 -4.24 -8.92
C ASN A 69 -1.60 -4.93 -7.57
N VAL A 70 -2.73 -5.36 -7.01
CA VAL A 70 -2.76 -6.21 -5.82
C VAL A 70 -2.75 -7.65 -6.28
N LEU A 71 -1.85 -8.44 -5.73
CA LEU A 71 -1.69 -9.86 -6.11
C LEU A 71 -2.43 -10.74 -5.11
N ASN A 72 -1.71 -11.28 -4.16
CA ASN A 72 -2.27 -12.19 -3.17
C ASN A 72 -2.10 -11.58 -1.77
N GLY A 73 -2.91 -12.08 -0.84
CA GLY A 73 -2.84 -11.58 0.53
C GLY A 73 -3.52 -12.52 1.50
N GLU A 74 -3.33 -12.22 2.76
CA GLU A 74 -3.91 -12.94 3.89
C GLU A 74 -4.39 -11.94 4.93
N VAL A 75 -5.55 -12.20 5.50
CA VAL A 75 -6.18 -11.34 6.51
C VAL A 75 -6.63 -12.17 7.70
N ARG A 76 -6.37 -11.66 8.90
CA ARG A 76 -6.83 -12.25 10.16
C ARG A 76 -7.69 -11.23 10.88
N VAL A 77 -8.92 -11.62 11.19
CA VAL A 77 -9.90 -10.74 11.83
C VAL A 77 -10.08 -11.15 13.29
N ASP A 78 -10.09 -10.16 14.17
CA ASP A 78 -10.33 -10.33 15.61
C ASP A 78 -11.24 -9.18 16.08
N GLY A 79 -12.56 -9.40 16.05
CA GLY A 79 -13.54 -8.39 16.42
C GLY A 79 -13.49 -7.17 15.50
N ASP A 80 -13.27 -6.00 16.07
CA ASP A 80 -13.18 -4.72 15.36
C ASP A 80 -11.75 -4.38 14.93
N ALA A 81 -10.81 -5.31 15.08
CA ALA A 81 -9.44 -5.19 14.65
C ALA A 81 -9.08 -6.33 13.70
N ALA A 82 -8.14 -6.08 12.81
CA ALA A 82 -7.63 -7.09 11.91
C ALA A 82 -6.18 -6.78 11.53
N SER A 83 -5.51 -7.79 11.00
CA SER A 83 -4.16 -7.64 10.43
C SER A 83 -4.09 -8.38 9.11
N GLY A 84 -3.14 -8.01 8.27
CA GLY A 84 -2.98 -8.66 6.98
C GLY A 84 -1.68 -8.35 6.31
N ARG A 85 -1.44 -9.09 5.23
CA ARG A 85 -0.30 -8.89 4.35
C ARG A 85 -0.78 -8.99 2.92
N TRP A 86 -0.40 -8.01 2.09
CA TRP A 86 -0.80 -7.98 0.69
C TRP A 86 0.41 -7.73 -0.19
N TYR A 87 0.61 -8.59 -1.17
CA TYR A 87 1.67 -8.44 -2.17
C TYR A 87 1.17 -7.56 -3.30
N ILE A 88 2.03 -6.66 -3.74
CA ILE A 88 1.74 -5.74 -4.84
C ILE A 88 2.83 -5.79 -5.89
N MET A 89 2.45 -5.45 -7.11
CA MET A 89 3.35 -5.14 -8.20
C MET A 89 2.97 -3.77 -8.76
N GLU A 90 3.97 -2.90 -8.88
CA GLU A 90 3.74 -1.54 -9.35
C GLU A 90 4.66 -1.27 -10.53
N HIS A 91 4.07 -0.80 -11.62
CA HIS A 91 4.82 -0.29 -12.77
C HIS A 91 4.75 1.22 -12.73
N PHE A 92 5.86 1.89 -12.97
CA PHE A 92 5.88 3.34 -12.89
C PHE A 92 6.79 3.97 -13.93
N ARG A 93 6.47 5.23 -14.25
CA ARG A 93 7.34 6.16 -14.92
C ARG A 93 7.43 7.40 -14.04
N ARG A 94 8.66 7.81 -13.72
CA ARG A 94 8.87 8.99 -12.89
C ARG A 94 8.73 10.27 -13.73
N ALA A 95 8.57 11.40 -13.06
CA ALA A 95 8.49 12.70 -13.70
C ALA A 95 9.75 13.03 -14.52
N ASN A 96 10.91 12.48 -14.15
CA ASN A 96 12.17 12.59 -14.88
C ASN A 96 12.33 11.56 -16.02
N ASP A 97 11.27 10.84 -16.36
CA ASP A 97 11.20 9.79 -17.39
C ASP A 97 11.91 8.47 -17.03
N GLU A 98 12.42 8.31 -15.82
CA GLU A 98 12.95 7.03 -15.34
C GLU A 98 11.79 6.02 -15.22
N ARG A 99 12.02 4.78 -15.66
CA ARG A 99 11.02 3.71 -15.69
C ARG A 99 11.41 2.57 -14.78
N GLY A 100 10.43 1.95 -14.14
CA GLY A 100 10.74 0.89 -13.22
C GLY A 100 9.55 0.05 -12.81
N ILE A 101 9.88 -0.95 -11.98
CA ILE A 101 8.92 -1.84 -11.33
C ILE A 101 9.24 -1.90 -9.85
N LEU A 102 8.17 -1.97 -9.05
CA LEU A 102 8.23 -2.23 -7.62
C LEU A 102 7.57 -3.56 -7.33
N LEU A 103 8.30 -4.46 -6.70
CA LEU A 103 7.76 -5.68 -6.11
C LEU A 103 7.86 -5.53 -4.60
N ALA A 104 6.72 -5.55 -3.93
CA ALA A 104 6.66 -5.23 -2.52
C ALA A 104 5.48 -5.93 -1.85
N PHE A 105 5.42 -5.84 -0.55
CA PHE A 105 4.23 -6.20 0.19
C PHE A 105 3.99 -5.18 1.29
N TYR A 106 2.72 -5.05 1.66
CA TYR A 106 2.32 -4.28 2.83
C TYR A 106 2.03 -5.21 4.00
N GLU A 107 2.48 -4.83 5.18
CA GLU A 107 1.97 -5.36 6.43
C GLU A 107 0.99 -4.35 6.99
N ASP A 108 -0.25 -4.79 7.19
CA ASP A 108 -1.36 -3.92 7.53
C ASP A 108 -1.97 -4.26 8.87
N THR A 109 -2.48 -3.23 9.54
CA THR A 109 -3.51 -3.40 10.57
C THR A 109 -4.74 -2.61 10.14
N TYR A 110 -5.91 -3.11 10.55
CA TYR A 110 -7.20 -2.52 10.18
C TYR A 110 -8.04 -2.30 11.42
N VAL A 111 -8.92 -1.33 11.34
CA VAL A 111 -9.89 -1.03 12.39
C VAL A 111 -11.27 -0.87 11.78
N ARG A 112 -12.29 -1.43 12.45
CA ARG A 112 -13.69 -1.23 12.08
C ARG A 112 -14.31 -0.15 12.95
N ARG A 113 -14.87 0.87 12.29
CA ARG A 113 -15.60 1.95 12.94
C ARG A 113 -16.94 2.12 12.24
N ASP A 114 -18.02 2.11 13.00
CA ASP A 114 -19.38 2.26 12.45
C ASP A 114 -19.66 1.30 11.27
N GLY A 115 -19.22 0.05 11.43
CA GLY A 115 -19.44 -1.00 10.43
C GLY A 115 -18.52 -0.94 9.22
N ARG A 116 -17.57 0.00 9.15
CA ARG A 116 -16.63 0.13 8.04
C ARG A 116 -15.20 -0.16 8.48
N TRP A 117 -14.46 -0.82 7.59
CA TRP A 117 -13.05 -1.09 7.79
C TRP A 117 -12.18 0.02 7.18
N PHE A 118 -11.12 0.36 7.90
CA PHE A 118 -10.10 1.34 7.48
C PHE A 118 -8.72 0.79 7.76
N PHE A 119 -7.72 1.26 7.04
CA PHE A 119 -6.34 1.03 7.43
C PHE A 119 -6.05 1.78 8.74
N ALA A 120 -5.67 1.04 9.78
CA ALA A 120 -5.12 1.62 11.01
C ALA A 120 -3.62 1.87 10.85
N SER A 121 -2.93 0.97 10.14
CA SER A 121 -1.53 1.16 9.75
C SER A 121 -1.22 0.40 8.47
N ARG A 122 -0.26 0.89 7.73
CA ARG A 122 0.32 0.22 6.56
C ARG A 122 1.82 0.39 6.59
N GLN A 123 2.56 -0.70 6.48
CA GLN A 123 4.03 -0.66 6.36
C GLN A 123 4.45 -1.31 5.05
N LEU A 124 5.21 -0.57 4.25
CA LEU A 124 5.73 -1.06 2.98
C LEU A 124 7.04 -1.80 3.20
N HIS A 125 7.14 -3.01 2.65
CA HIS A 125 8.36 -3.81 2.57
C HIS A 125 8.72 -4.02 1.12
N ILE A 126 9.80 -3.40 0.68
CA ILE A 126 10.27 -3.49 -0.71
C ILE A 126 11.11 -4.75 -0.89
N GLN A 127 10.73 -5.60 -1.86
CA GLN A 127 11.50 -6.77 -2.26
C GLN A 127 12.44 -6.43 -3.42
N TYR A 128 11.96 -5.60 -4.36
CA TYR A 128 12.71 -5.14 -5.51
C TYR A 128 12.15 -3.80 -5.99
N GLN A 129 13.04 -2.88 -6.30
CA GLN A 129 12.67 -1.63 -6.98
C GLN A 129 13.80 -1.29 -7.94
N GLY A 130 13.50 -1.24 -9.23
CA GLY A 130 14.52 -0.99 -10.23
C GLY A 130 14.02 -1.21 -11.64
N PRO A 131 14.94 -1.44 -12.59
CA PRO A 131 14.57 -1.70 -13.99
C PRO A 131 13.59 -2.86 -14.13
N PRO A 132 12.65 -2.78 -15.09
CA PRO A 132 11.62 -3.82 -15.27
C PRO A 132 12.17 -5.19 -15.66
N ASP A 133 13.40 -5.26 -16.17
CA ASP A 133 14.08 -6.50 -16.52
C ASP A 133 14.66 -7.26 -15.32
N LEU A 134 14.45 -6.76 -14.11
CA LEU A 134 14.92 -7.33 -12.85
C LEU A 134 16.45 -7.35 -12.72
N SER A 135 17.16 -6.49 -13.41
CA SER A 135 18.63 -6.42 -13.36
C SER A 135 19.15 -5.74 -12.10
N GLY A 136 18.30 -5.04 -11.35
CA GLY A 136 18.68 -4.41 -10.10
C GLY A 136 18.79 -5.39 -8.93
N PRO A 137 19.22 -4.91 -7.76
CA PRO A 137 19.38 -5.77 -6.59
C PRO A 137 18.03 -6.08 -5.93
N PHE A 138 17.86 -7.35 -5.51
CA PHE A 138 16.76 -7.78 -4.66
C PHE A 138 17.14 -7.63 -3.19
N GLN A 139 16.17 -7.24 -2.35
CA GLN A 139 16.39 -7.14 -0.90
C GLN A 139 16.58 -8.53 -0.26
N ASN A 140 15.90 -9.55 -0.80
CA ASN A 140 16.00 -10.94 -0.35
C ASN A 140 16.64 -11.79 -1.46
N ASP A 141 17.91 -11.56 -1.72
CA ASP A 141 18.66 -12.33 -2.72
C ASP A 141 19.00 -13.71 -2.15
N TRP A 142 18.57 -14.76 -2.86
CA TRP A 142 18.82 -16.16 -2.46
C TRP A 142 20.00 -16.79 -3.16
N SER A 143 20.72 -16.05 -3.99
CA SER A 143 21.80 -16.62 -4.81
C SER A 143 22.96 -17.20 -3.99
N GLY A 144 23.10 -16.76 -2.72
CA GLY A 144 24.13 -17.25 -1.80
C GLY A 144 23.76 -18.50 -0.97
N ARG A 145 22.58 -19.10 -1.21
CA ARG A 145 22.13 -20.29 -0.48
C ARG A 145 22.78 -21.56 -0.98
#